data_3374592a9c7f39780aad223a2d4c06eb
#
_entry.id   3374592a9c7f39780aad223a2d4c06eb
#
_cell.length_a   1.000
_cell.length_b   1.000
_cell.length_c   1.000
_cell.angle_alpha   90.00
_cell.angle_beta   90.00
_cell.angle_gamma   90.00
#
_symmetry.space_group_name_H-M   'P 1'
#
loop_
_entity.id
_entity.type
_entity.pdbx_description
1 polymer ?
#
loop_
_entity_poly.entity_id
_entity_poly.type
_entity_poly.pdbx_seq_one_letter_code
_entity_poly.pdbx_strand_id
1 'polypeptide(L)'
;LWVLLTAWVISGILGLTLGMTAGAFRGRWPDRVIRGYCLVISSTPAFWLALLLLLIFAVWLGWLPIGFAVPIGVEESSVTIGDRISHAFLPGLTLSVTGVANVALHTREKLIDVLSSDYVLLARARGESQRSIVLRHGLRNVALPALTLQFGSISEIIGGSVVVEQVFSYPGLGQAAVTAGLGSDMPLLLGIAVVTSALVFGGNLVADLLYGVIDPRIRKGASQE
;
A
#
# COMPACT_ATOMS: atom_id res chain seq x y z
N LEU A 1 -11.25 9.15 2.00
CA LEU A 1 -11.23 7.69 2.14
C LEU A 1 -10.96 6.96 0.82
N TRP A 2 -11.56 7.34 -0.32
CA TRP A 2 -11.35 6.69 -1.60
C TRP A 2 -9.87 6.63 -2.02
N VAL A 3 -9.15 7.74 -1.89
CA VAL A 3 -7.71 7.81 -2.19
C VAL A 3 -6.90 6.88 -1.29
N LEU A 4 -7.20 6.87 0.01
CA LEU A 4 -6.51 5.99 0.97
C LEU A 4 -6.75 4.51 0.65
N LEU A 5 -8.01 4.15 0.36
CA LEU A 5 -8.36 2.78 -0.01
C LEU A 5 -7.68 2.35 -1.32
N THR A 6 -7.72 3.22 -2.34
CA THR A 6 -7.07 2.95 -3.63
C THR A 6 -5.55 2.78 -3.45
N ALA A 7 -4.90 3.67 -2.69
CA ALA A 7 -3.48 3.58 -2.40
C ALA A 7 -3.14 2.28 -1.66
N TRP A 8 -3.92 1.94 -0.64
CA TRP A 8 -3.72 0.73 0.16
C TRP A 8 -3.87 -0.55 -0.67
N VAL A 9 -4.91 -0.65 -1.49
CA VAL A 9 -5.14 -1.82 -2.36
C VAL A 9 -4.02 -1.96 -3.40
N ILE A 10 -3.66 -0.87 -4.09
CA ILE A 10 -2.61 -0.90 -5.11
C ILE A 10 -1.26 -1.27 -4.48
N SER A 11 -0.89 -0.66 -3.35
CA SER A 11 0.39 -0.95 -2.68
C SER A 11 0.49 -2.41 -2.24
N GLY A 12 -0.59 -2.99 -1.70
CA GLY A 12 -0.61 -4.38 -1.27
C GLY A 12 -0.47 -5.36 -2.44
N ILE A 13 -1.28 -5.18 -3.48
CA ILE A 13 -1.26 -6.09 -4.65
C ILE A 13 0.08 -5.99 -5.38
N LEU A 14 0.51 -4.78 -5.73
CA LEU A 14 1.77 -4.59 -6.46
C LEU A 14 2.98 -4.93 -5.59
N GLY A 15 2.98 -4.54 -4.32
CA GLY A 15 4.06 -4.85 -3.40
C GLY A 15 4.25 -6.35 -3.22
N LEU A 16 3.16 -7.10 -2.98
CA LEU A 16 3.21 -8.55 -2.85
C LEU A 16 3.68 -9.22 -4.15
N THR A 17 3.11 -8.86 -5.29
CA THR A 17 3.44 -9.48 -6.58
C THR A 17 4.88 -9.20 -7.02
N LEU A 18 5.34 -7.95 -6.89
CA LEU A 18 6.72 -7.57 -7.19
C LEU A 18 7.71 -8.23 -6.22
N GLY A 19 7.41 -8.24 -4.92
CA GLY A 19 8.24 -8.88 -3.91
C GLY A 19 8.36 -10.38 -4.11
N MET A 20 7.24 -11.08 -4.38
CA MET A 20 7.24 -12.50 -4.73
C MET A 20 8.07 -12.79 -5.99
N THR A 21 7.93 -11.96 -7.01
CA THR A 21 8.69 -12.10 -8.25
C THR A 21 10.19 -11.89 -8.00
N ALA A 22 10.56 -10.81 -7.30
CA ALA A 22 11.96 -10.53 -6.99
C ALA A 22 12.60 -11.63 -6.13
N GLY A 23 11.90 -12.13 -5.12
CA GLY A 23 12.36 -13.22 -4.25
C GLY A 23 12.53 -14.54 -5.00
N ALA A 24 11.56 -14.91 -5.87
CA ALA A 24 11.61 -16.13 -6.67
C ALA A 24 12.77 -16.14 -7.67
N PHE A 25 13.14 -14.96 -8.20
CA PHE A 25 14.25 -14.80 -9.16
C PHE A 25 15.49 -14.14 -8.54
N ARG A 26 15.75 -14.42 -7.26
CA ARG A 26 16.90 -13.85 -6.51
C ARG A 26 18.20 -13.83 -7.34
N GLY A 27 18.83 -12.66 -7.43
CA GLY A 27 20.09 -12.42 -8.14
C GLY A 27 20.00 -12.39 -9.67
N ARG A 28 18.84 -12.68 -10.27
CA ARG A 28 18.58 -12.58 -11.70
C ARG A 28 18.11 -11.18 -12.09
N TRP A 29 17.93 -10.94 -13.40
CA TRP A 29 17.53 -9.63 -13.91
C TRP A 29 16.19 -9.10 -13.34
N PRO A 30 15.10 -9.92 -13.12
CA PRO A 30 13.87 -9.38 -12.54
C PRO A 30 14.08 -8.84 -11.12
N ASP A 31 14.86 -9.55 -10.30
CA ASP A 31 15.21 -9.10 -8.96
C ASP A 31 15.97 -7.76 -8.98
N ARG A 32 16.95 -7.61 -9.88
CA ARG A 32 17.74 -6.38 -10.00
C ARG A 32 16.89 -5.19 -10.43
N VAL A 33 16.01 -5.40 -11.42
CA VAL A 33 15.10 -4.34 -11.91
C VAL A 33 14.11 -3.89 -10.83
N ILE A 34 13.44 -4.85 -10.17
CA ILE A 34 12.46 -4.55 -9.12
C ILE A 34 13.13 -3.84 -7.94
N ARG A 35 14.30 -4.29 -7.50
CA ARG A 35 15.05 -3.62 -6.44
C ARG A 35 15.50 -2.21 -6.86
N GLY A 36 16.00 -2.06 -8.09
CA GLY A 36 16.35 -0.74 -8.63
C GLY A 36 15.17 0.20 -8.64
N TYR A 37 14.00 -0.27 -9.11
CA TYR A 37 12.74 0.46 -9.06
C TYR A 37 12.39 0.88 -7.62
N CYS A 38 12.38 -0.06 -6.67
CA CYS A 38 12.07 0.24 -5.27
C CYS A 38 13.02 1.29 -4.66
N LEU A 39 14.32 1.21 -4.94
CA LEU A 39 15.31 2.17 -4.45
C LEU A 39 15.09 3.57 -5.04
N VAL A 40 14.86 3.68 -6.35
CA VAL A 40 14.59 4.97 -7.00
C VAL A 40 13.33 5.61 -6.42
N ILE A 41 12.26 4.82 -6.29
CA ILE A 41 10.98 5.32 -5.80
C ILE A 41 11.07 5.76 -4.33
N SER A 42 11.72 4.95 -3.46
CA SER A 42 11.88 5.31 -2.04
C SER A 42 12.73 6.56 -1.84
N SER A 43 13.56 6.92 -2.83
CA SER A 43 14.38 8.14 -2.79
C SER A 43 13.68 9.34 -3.42
N THR A 44 12.51 9.16 -4.03
CA THR A 44 11.79 10.21 -4.76
C THR A 44 10.79 10.91 -3.84
N PRO A 45 10.81 12.25 -3.74
CA PRO A 45 9.83 12.98 -2.97
C PRO A 45 8.40 12.78 -3.52
N ALA A 46 7.43 12.51 -2.63
CA ALA A 46 6.05 12.22 -3.00
C ALA A 46 5.39 13.33 -3.84
N PHE A 47 5.66 14.60 -3.50
CA PHE A 47 5.09 15.74 -4.23
C PHE A 47 5.61 15.82 -5.68
N TRP A 48 6.88 15.51 -5.90
CA TRP A 48 7.50 15.52 -7.23
C TRP A 48 6.90 14.40 -8.09
N LEU A 49 6.73 13.22 -7.50
CA LEU A 49 6.07 12.09 -8.16
C LEU A 49 4.61 12.42 -8.50
N ALA A 50 3.88 13.08 -7.58
CA ALA A 50 2.51 13.53 -7.80
C ALA A 50 2.41 14.45 -9.03
N LEU A 51 3.28 15.47 -9.11
CA LEU A 51 3.33 16.40 -10.24
C LEU A 51 3.70 15.71 -11.55
N LEU A 52 4.66 14.78 -11.51
CA LEU A 52 5.10 14.04 -12.69
C LEU A 52 3.98 13.14 -13.22
N LEU A 53 3.31 12.40 -12.37
CA LEU A 53 2.20 11.53 -12.76
C LEU A 53 1.00 12.34 -13.26
N LEU A 54 0.69 13.48 -12.62
CA LEU A 54 -0.35 14.40 -13.07
C LEU A 54 -0.03 14.92 -14.48
N LEU A 55 1.19 15.39 -14.71
CA LEU A 55 1.63 15.90 -15.99
C LEU A 55 1.52 14.84 -17.10
N ILE A 56 1.98 13.61 -16.82
CA ILE A 56 1.98 12.55 -17.83
C ILE A 56 0.56 12.05 -18.09
N PHE A 57 -0.17 11.63 -17.07
CA PHE A 57 -1.43 10.90 -17.25
C PHE A 57 -2.65 11.78 -17.41
N ALA A 58 -2.67 12.95 -16.78
CA ALA A 58 -3.80 13.85 -16.87
C ALA A 58 -3.63 14.93 -17.95
N VAL A 59 -2.41 15.52 -18.08
CA VAL A 59 -2.19 16.63 -19.03
C VAL A 59 -1.75 16.13 -20.39
N TRP A 60 -0.70 15.30 -20.50
CA TRP A 60 -0.19 14.87 -21.81
C TRP A 60 -1.02 13.77 -22.45
N LEU A 61 -1.38 12.75 -21.69
CA LEU A 61 -2.14 11.61 -22.21
C LEU A 61 -3.66 11.83 -22.15
N GLY A 62 -4.14 12.68 -21.25
CA GLY A 62 -5.58 12.92 -21.06
C GLY A 62 -6.38 11.67 -20.62
N TRP A 63 -5.71 10.67 -20.03
CA TRP A 63 -6.35 9.40 -19.67
C TRP A 63 -7.10 9.49 -18.36
N LEU A 64 -6.68 10.35 -17.46
CA LEU A 64 -7.19 10.46 -16.08
C LEU A 64 -7.54 11.91 -15.76
N PRO A 65 -8.48 12.16 -14.83
CA PRO A 65 -8.83 13.52 -14.43
C PRO A 65 -7.65 14.23 -13.74
N ILE A 66 -7.57 15.54 -13.91
CA ILE A 66 -6.49 16.38 -13.37
C ILE A 66 -6.52 16.44 -11.84
N GLY A 67 -7.71 16.29 -11.23
CA GLY A 67 -7.87 16.38 -9.78
C GLY A 67 -9.35 16.38 -9.38
N PHE A 68 -9.62 16.93 -8.18
CA PHE A 68 -10.93 16.93 -7.53
C PHE A 68 -11.42 15.51 -7.16
N ALA A 69 -12.56 15.40 -6.48
CA ALA A 69 -13.15 14.11 -6.11
C ALA A 69 -14.24 13.64 -7.07
N VAL A 70 -14.75 14.58 -7.89
CA VAL A 70 -15.87 14.38 -8.81
C VAL A 70 -15.69 15.27 -10.04
N PRO A 71 -16.36 14.97 -11.17
CA PRO A 71 -16.32 15.81 -12.35
C PRO A 71 -16.87 17.21 -12.06
N ILE A 72 -16.26 18.23 -12.66
CA ILE A 72 -16.67 19.63 -12.48
C ILE A 72 -18.02 19.86 -13.16
N GLY A 73 -18.94 20.52 -12.46
CA GLY A 73 -20.27 20.90 -12.99
C GLY A 73 -21.31 19.78 -12.96
N VAL A 74 -21.00 18.64 -12.36
CA VAL A 74 -21.93 17.52 -12.18
C VAL A 74 -22.54 17.59 -10.78
N GLU A 75 -23.87 17.47 -10.68
CA GLU A 75 -24.54 17.39 -9.37
C GLU A 75 -24.14 16.13 -8.61
N GLU A 76 -23.97 16.25 -7.31
CA GLU A 76 -23.52 15.15 -6.46
C GLU A 76 -24.42 13.90 -6.53
N SER A 77 -25.71 14.11 -6.77
CA SER A 77 -26.72 13.06 -6.97
C SER A 77 -26.51 12.20 -8.23
N SER A 78 -25.83 12.74 -9.24
CA SER A 78 -25.56 12.06 -10.51
C SER A 78 -24.13 11.46 -10.61
N VAL A 79 -23.29 11.69 -9.59
CA VAL A 79 -21.93 11.16 -9.54
C VAL A 79 -21.95 9.64 -9.34
N THR A 80 -21.35 8.90 -10.28
CA THR A 80 -21.25 7.45 -10.20
C THR A 80 -20.06 7.00 -9.33
N ILE A 81 -20.08 5.75 -8.89
CA ILE A 81 -18.91 5.14 -8.21
C ILE A 81 -17.69 5.13 -9.14
N GLY A 82 -17.90 4.93 -10.45
CA GLY A 82 -16.85 4.98 -11.45
C GLY A 82 -16.13 6.34 -11.51
N ASP A 83 -16.88 7.44 -11.41
CA ASP A 83 -16.32 8.78 -11.36
C ASP A 83 -15.45 8.98 -10.12
N ARG A 84 -15.93 8.54 -8.96
CA ARG A 84 -15.16 8.62 -7.70
C ARG A 84 -13.87 7.80 -7.74
N ILE A 85 -13.91 6.60 -8.33
CA ILE A 85 -12.72 5.76 -8.50
C ILE A 85 -11.74 6.39 -9.49
N SER A 86 -12.21 6.90 -10.64
CA SER A 86 -11.34 7.52 -11.64
C SER A 86 -10.61 8.75 -11.09
N HIS A 87 -11.31 9.59 -10.31
CA HIS A 87 -10.72 10.76 -9.66
C HIS A 87 -9.79 10.41 -8.49
N ALA A 88 -10.05 9.32 -7.79
CA ALA A 88 -9.18 8.83 -6.70
C ALA A 88 -7.97 8.03 -7.21
N PHE A 89 -8.00 7.54 -8.47
CA PHE A 89 -7.01 6.61 -8.98
C PHE A 89 -5.61 7.22 -9.05
N LEU A 90 -5.45 8.39 -9.66
CA LEU A 90 -4.15 9.02 -9.84
C LEU A 90 -3.52 9.49 -8.51
N PRO A 91 -4.25 10.17 -7.60
CA PRO A 91 -3.76 10.43 -6.24
C PRO A 91 -3.43 9.14 -5.48
N GLY A 92 -4.28 8.12 -5.57
CA GLY A 92 -4.08 6.82 -4.92
C GLY A 92 -2.87 6.07 -5.47
N LEU A 93 -2.68 6.08 -6.79
CA LEU A 93 -1.48 5.53 -7.43
C LEU A 93 -0.22 6.22 -6.92
N THR A 94 -0.22 7.55 -6.85
CA THR A 94 0.91 8.32 -6.33
C THR A 94 1.28 7.90 -4.91
N LEU A 95 0.30 7.82 -4.01
CA LEU A 95 0.51 7.38 -2.64
C LEU A 95 0.95 5.92 -2.54
N SER A 96 0.43 5.06 -3.42
CA SER A 96 0.76 3.64 -3.39
C SER A 96 2.22 3.35 -3.73
N VAL A 97 2.85 4.18 -4.53
CA VAL A 97 4.19 3.92 -5.07
C VAL A 97 5.24 3.74 -3.97
N THR A 98 5.21 4.57 -2.93
CA THR A 98 6.11 4.42 -1.77
C THR A 98 5.79 3.15 -0.97
N GLY A 99 4.52 2.87 -0.73
CA GLY A 99 4.06 1.66 -0.05
C GLY A 99 4.42 0.38 -0.81
N VAL A 100 4.33 0.40 -2.15
CA VAL A 100 4.76 -0.72 -3.01
C VAL A 100 6.20 -1.10 -2.74
N ALA A 101 7.11 -0.13 -2.67
CA ALA A 101 8.53 -0.40 -2.48
C ALA A 101 8.80 -1.10 -1.13
N ASN A 102 8.17 -0.60 -0.05
CA ASN A 102 8.30 -1.17 1.29
C ASN A 102 7.80 -2.62 1.34
N VAL A 103 6.55 -2.86 0.91
CA VAL A 103 5.95 -4.20 0.90
C VAL A 103 6.73 -5.15 -0.01
N ALA A 104 7.17 -4.69 -1.19
CA ALA A 104 7.92 -5.52 -2.13
C ALA A 104 9.27 -5.99 -1.57
N LEU A 105 10.04 -5.09 -0.95
CA LEU A 105 11.35 -5.44 -0.39
C LEU A 105 11.23 -6.42 0.78
N HIS A 106 10.30 -6.18 1.71
CA HIS A 106 10.06 -7.10 2.83
C HIS A 106 9.53 -8.46 2.37
N THR A 107 8.58 -8.47 1.43
CA THR A 107 8.05 -9.69 0.82
C THR A 107 9.15 -10.50 0.14
N ARG A 108 10.04 -9.82 -0.59
CA ARG A 108 11.21 -10.43 -1.23
C ARG A 108 12.13 -11.11 -0.23
N GLU A 109 12.53 -10.41 0.81
CA GLU A 109 13.44 -10.93 1.83
C GLU A 109 12.81 -12.14 2.52
N LYS A 110 11.56 -12.03 2.93
CA LYS A 110 10.84 -13.14 3.57
C LYS A 110 10.71 -14.36 2.67
N LEU A 111 10.46 -14.15 1.36
CA LEU A 111 10.42 -15.26 0.42
C LEU A 111 11.79 -15.93 0.26
N ILE A 112 12.87 -15.18 0.25
CA ILE A 112 14.23 -15.72 0.19
C ILE A 112 14.50 -16.59 1.42
N ASP A 113 14.13 -16.15 2.63
CA ASP A 113 14.29 -16.93 3.86
C ASP A 113 13.51 -18.25 3.77
N VAL A 114 12.26 -18.18 3.32
CA VAL A 114 11.42 -19.37 3.10
C VAL A 114 12.05 -20.33 2.10
N LEU A 115 12.53 -19.84 0.96
CA LEU A 115 13.12 -20.66 -0.10
C LEU A 115 14.48 -21.29 0.26
N SER A 116 15.14 -20.78 1.30
CA SER A 116 16.40 -21.32 1.84
C SER A 116 16.19 -22.29 3.02
N SER A 117 14.94 -22.52 3.45
CA SER A 117 14.61 -23.41 4.58
C SER A 117 14.74 -24.90 4.26
N ASP A 118 14.99 -25.71 5.26
CA ASP A 118 15.19 -27.17 5.12
C ASP A 118 13.97 -27.88 4.54
N TYR A 119 12.75 -27.45 4.88
CA TYR A 119 11.54 -28.06 4.32
C TYR A 119 11.37 -27.77 2.82
N VAL A 120 11.89 -26.64 2.32
CA VAL A 120 11.91 -26.34 0.88
C VAL A 120 13.00 -27.17 0.20
N LEU A 121 14.17 -27.39 0.83
CA LEU A 121 15.18 -28.30 0.32
C LEU A 121 14.62 -29.71 0.16
N LEU A 122 13.85 -30.19 1.15
CA LEU A 122 13.17 -31.49 1.06
C LEU A 122 12.14 -31.53 -0.08
N ALA A 123 11.35 -30.48 -0.28
CA ALA A 123 10.40 -30.38 -1.38
C ALA A 123 11.12 -30.47 -2.75
N ARG A 124 12.26 -29.80 -2.89
CA ARG A 124 13.11 -29.91 -4.10
C ARG A 124 13.64 -31.32 -4.30
N ALA A 125 14.10 -31.98 -3.24
CA ALA A 125 14.55 -33.36 -3.30
C ALA A 125 13.46 -34.34 -3.74
N ARG A 126 12.19 -34.04 -3.46
CA ARG A 126 11.01 -34.78 -3.92
C ARG A 126 10.61 -34.45 -5.37
N GLY A 127 11.35 -33.57 -6.06
CA GLY A 127 11.08 -33.20 -7.45
C GLY A 127 10.00 -32.12 -7.64
N GLU A 128 9.60 -31.38 -6.59
CA GLU A 128 8.68 -30.27 -6.76
C GLU A 128 9.28 -29.17 -7.63
N SER A 129 8.49 -28.66 -8.57
CA SER A 129 8.92 -27.56 -9.43
C SER A 129 9.10 -26.26 -8.66
N GLN A 130 10.01 -25.39 -9.09
CA GLN A 130 10.25 -24.08 -8.47
C GLN A 130 8.96 -23.24 -8.38
N ARG A 131 8.09 -23.30 -9.39
CA ARG A 131 6.82 -22.58 -9.40
C ARG A 131 5.86 -23.11 -8.33
N SER A 132 5.76 -24.43 -8.19
CA SER A 132 4.96 -25.07 -7.12
C SER A 132 5.45 -24.67 -5.74
N ILE A 133 6.78 -24.70 -5.53
CA ILE A 133 7.41 -24.31 -4.27
C ILE A 133 7.09 -22.85 -3.91
N VAL A 134 7.23 -21.92 -4.86
CA VAL A 134 6.96 -20.50 -4.61
C VAL A 134 5.48 -20.26 -4.28
N LEU A 135 4.56 -20.89 -5.02
CA LEU A 135 3.12 -20.68 -4.80
C LEU A 135 2.59 -21.41 -3.55
N ARG A 136 3.04 -22.64 -3.31
CA ARG A 136 2.50 -23.48 -2.23
C ARG A 136 3.18 -23.23 -0.89
N HIS A 137 4.50 -23.12 -0.89
CA HIS A 137 5.28 -22.90 0.33
C HIS A 137 5.64 -21.43 0.52
N GLY A 138 6.04 -20.72 -0.55
CA GLY A 138 6.41 -19.32 -0.51
C GLY A 138 5.24 -18.42 -0.11
N LEU A 139 4.21 -18.37 -0.96
CA LEU A 139 3.07 -17.46 -0.76
C LEU A 139 2.41 -17.65 0.60
N ARG A 140 2.19 -18.89 1.02
CA ARG A 140 1.55 -19.20 2.31
C ARG A 140 2.31 -18.64 3.51
N ASN A 141 3.64 -18.66 3.47
CA ASN A 141 4.49 -18.20 4.58
C ASN A 141 4.80 -16.69 4.50
N VAL A 142 4.64 -16.09 3.33
CA VAL A 142 4.92 -14.67 3.09
C VAL A 142 3.67 -13.81 3.22
N ALA A 143 2.49 -14.36 2.89
CA ALA A 143 1.24 -13.60 2.86
C ALA A 143 0.91 -12.95 4.21
N LEU A 144 1.12 -13.65 5.32
CA LEU A 144 0.80 -13.12 6.64
C LEU A 144 1.71 -11.93 7.04
N PRO A 145 3.05 -12.03 7.01
CA PRO A 145 3.91 -10.87 7.24
C PRO A 145 3.60 -9.70 6.29
N ALA A 146 3.32 -9.98 5.01
CA ALA A 146 2.98 -8.95 4.04
C ALA A 146 1.65 -8.24 4.40
N LEU A 147 0.63 -8.98 4.83
CA LEU A 147 -0.64 -8.39 5.30
C LEU A 147 -0.43 -7.53 6.55
N THR A 148 0.36 -7.98 7.52
CA THR A 148 0.65 -7.19 8.72
C THR A 148 1.33 -5.87 8.37
N LEU A 149 2.34 -5.91 7.51
CA LEU A 149 2.98 -4.69 7.00
C LEU A 149 2.00 -3.79 6.24
N GLN A 150 1.11 -4.39 5.46
CA GLN A 150 0.11 -3.67 4.69
C GLN A 150 -0.89 -2.93 5.58
N PHE A 151 -1.36 -3.53 6.67
CA PHE A 151 -2.22 -2.84 7.63
C PHE A 151 -1.45 -1.78 8.42
N GLY A 152 -0.19 -2.04 8.79
CA GLY A 152 0.68 -1.06 9.43
C GLY A 152 0.96 0.18 8.56
N SER A 153 0.95 0.05 7.23
CA SER A 153 1.18 1.16 6.29
C SER A 153 0.04 2.19 6.24
N ILE A 154 -1.12 1.92 6.82
CA ILE A 154 -2.25 2.87 6.86
C ILE A 154 -1.83 4.22 7.45
N SER A 155 -1.04 4.23 8.51
CA SER A 155 -0.53 5.45 9.13
C SER A 155 0.37 6.25 8.17
N GLU A 156 1.25 5.57 7.44
CA GLU A 156 2.15 6.20 6.45
C GLU A 156 1.36 6.79 5.28
N ILE A 157 0.35 6.06 4.79
CA ILE A 157 -0.54 6.51 3.70
C ILE A 157 -1.31 7.76 4.13
N ILE A 158 -1.86 7.79 5.35
CA ILE A 158 -2.57 8.97 5.88
C ILE A 158 -1.62 10.16 5.99
N GLY A 159 -0.41 9.97 6.54
CA GLY A 159 0.59 11.04 6.65
C GLY A 159 1.03 11.58 5.29
N GLY A 160 1.24 10.70 4.31
CA GLY A 160 1.62 11.06 2.95
C GLY A 160 0.47 11.69 2.14
N SER A 161 -0.79 11.42 2.49
CA SER A 161 -1.95 11.88 1.74
C SER A 161 -2.07 13.41 1.72
N VAL A 162 -1.63 14.09 2.77
CA VAL A 162 -1.71 15.57 2.90
C VAL A 162 -1.13 16.26 1.67
N VAL A 163 0.09 15.89 1.30
CA VAL A 163 0.82 16.53 0.18
C VAL A 163 0.18 16.16 -1.16
N VAL A 164 -0.19 14.90 -1.33
CA VAL A 164 -0.80 14.42 -2.57
C VAL A 164 -2.19 15.03 -2.77
N GLU A 165 -3.02 15.09 -1.74
CA GLU A 165 -4.33 15.74 -1.79
C GLU A 165 -4.24 17.21 -2.17
N GLN A 166 -3.20 17.93 -1.72
CA GLN A 166 -2.94 19.32 -2.11
C GLN A 166 -2.60 19.42 -3.61
N VAL A 167 -1.70 18.58 -4.12
CA VAL A 167 -1.29 18.60 -5.54
C VAL A 167 -2.47 18.34 -6.46
N PHE A 168 -3.33 17.37 -6.13
CA PHE A 168 -4.50 17.02 -6.93
C PHE A 168 -5.76 17.82 -6.59
N SER A 169 -5.68 18.81 -5.68
CA SER A 169 -6.85 19.53 -5.15
C SER A 169 -7.97 18.59 -4.74
N TYR A 170 -7.61 17.42 -4.20
CA TYR A 170 -8.56 16.39 -3.79
C TYR A 170 -9.06 16.68 -2.37
N PRO A 171 -10.38 16.81 -2.15
CA PRO A 171 -10.94 17.13 -0.83
C PRO A 171 -10.88 15.90 0.09
N GLY A 172 -9.71 15.68 0.68
CA GLY A 172 -9.44 14.57 1.59
C GLY A 172 -9.22 15.03 3.03
N LEU A 173 -8.90 14.06 3.92
CA LEU A 173 -8.66 14.32 5.34
C LEU A 173 -7.40 15.17 5.55
N GLY A 174 -6.37 14.96 4.76
CA GLY A 174 -5.14 15.74 4.85
C GLY A 174 -5.34 17.19 4.44
N GLN A 175 -6.03 17.44 3.34
CA GLN A 175 -6.38 18.78 2.91
C GLN A 175 -7.29 19.49 3.94
N ALA A 176 -8.28 18.78 4.48
CA ALA A 176 -9.15 19.31 5.53
C ALA A 176 -8.36 19.68 6.79
N ALA A 177 -7.38 18.87 7.19
CA ALA A 177 -6.52 19.18 8.34
C ALA A 177 -5.69 20.45 8.13
N VAL A 178 -5.10 20.62 6.91
CA VAL A 178 -4.36 21.84 6.58
C VAL A 178 -5.27 23.08 6.61
N THR A 179 -6.45 22.99 6.02
CA THR A 179 -7.42 24.10 5.98
C THR A 179 -7.87 24.47 7.41
N ALA A 180 -8.19 23.48 8.24
CA ALA A 180 -8.58 23.70 9.63
C ALA A 180 -7.43 24.31 10.46
N GLY A 181 -6.18 23.83 10.21
CA GLY A 181 -5.00 24.39 10.90
C GLY A 181 -4.74 25.85 10.56
N LEU A 182 -4.81 26.21 9.28
CA LEU A 182 -4.65 27.59 8.82
C LEU A 182 -5.80 28.49 9.30
N GLY A 183 -7.03 27.94 9.39
CA GLY A 183 -8.20 28.63 9.90
C GLY A 183 -8.32 28.66 11.41
N SER A 184 -7.37 28.06 12.15
CA SER A 184 -7.41 27.89 13.62
C SER A 184 -8.70 27.21 14.11
N ASP A 185 -9.29 26.32 13.27
CA ASP A 185 -10.50 25.55 13.61
C ASP A 185 -10.12 24.32 14.45
N MET A 186 -9.96 24.54 15.75
CA MET A 186 -9.60 23.47 16.71
C MET A 186 -10.65 22.34 16.77
N PRO A 187 -11.97 22.59 16.78
CA PRO A 187 -12.96 21.52 16.74
C PRO A 187 -12.81 20.58 15.54
N LEU A 188 -12.59 21.15 14.34
CA LEU A 188 -12.42 20.36 13.13
C LEU A 188 -11.11 19.57 13.16
N LEU A 189 -10.00 20.16 13.63
CA LEU A 189 -8.72 19.46 13.81
C LEU A 189 -8.85 18.28 14.77
N LEU A 190 -9.53 18.45 15.90
CA LEU A 190 -9.76 17.36 16.84
C LEU A 190 -10.62 16.25 16.22
N GLY A 191 -11.67 16.63 15.48
CA GLY A 191 -12.49 15.66 14.75
C GLY A 191 -11.69 14.83 13.75
N ILE A 192 -10.83 15.49 12.96
CA ILE A 192 -9.94 14.80 12.00
C ILE A 192 -8.95 13.89 12.74
N ALA A 193 -8.35 14.34 13.84
CA ALA A 193 -7.44 13.54 14.65
C ALA A 193 -8.12 12.28 15.21
N VAL A 194 -9.36 12.38 15.68
CA VAL A 194 -10.13 11.22 16.17
C VAL A 194 -10.40 10.24 15.02
N VAL A 195 -10.85 10.72 13.86
CA VAL A 195 -11.14 9.87 12.71
C VAL A 195 -9.87 9.17 12.20
N THR A 196 -8.77 9.90 12.06
CA THR A 196 -7.50 9.32 11.61
C THR A 196 -6.94 8.31 12.61
N SER A 197 -7.03 8.60 13.91
CA SER A 197 -6.64 7.66 14.95
C SER A 197 -7.49 6.39 14.91
N ALA A 198 -8.82 6.53 14.76
CA ALA A 198 -9.71 5.37 14.64
C ALA A 198 -9.38 4.49 13.42
N LEU A 199 -9.03 5.09 12.28
CA LEU A 199 -8.61 4.35 11.08
C LEU A 199 -7.29 3.61 11.30
N VAL A 200 -6.29 4.25 11.92
CA VAL A 200 -4.99 3.64 12.20
C VAL A 200 -5.12 2.51 13.21
N PHE A 201 -5.78 2.76 14.34
CA PHE A 201 -5.99 1.72 15.37
C PHE A 201 -6.87 0.58 14.86
N GLY A 202 -7.90 0.88 14.09
CA GLY A 202 -8.75 -0.13 13.46
C GLY A 202 -7.95 -1.02 12.49
N GLY A 203 -7.08 -0.42 11.68
CA GLY A 203 -6.19 -1.16 10.79
C GLY A 203 -5.21 -2.06 11.55
N ASN A 204 -4.57 -1.54 12.58
CA ASN A 204 -3.65 -2.32 13.42
C ASN A 204 -4.39 -3.46 14.15
N LEU A 205 -5.59 -3.19 14.68
CA LEU A 205 -6.40 -4.23 15.30
C LEU A 205 -6.74 -5.35 14.34
N VAL A 206 -7.09 -5.03 13.10
CA VAL A 206 -7.34 -6.06 12.06
C VAL A 206 -6.07 -6.85 11.78
N ALA A 207 -4.89 -6.19 11.71
CA ALA A 207 -3.61 -6.87 11.54
C ALA A 207 -3.35 -7.87 12.68
N ASP A 208 -3.53 -7.44 13.91
CA ASP A 208 -3.30 -8.26 15.11
C ASP A 208 -4.25 -9.46 15.19
N LEU A 209 -5.54 -9.23 14.86
CA LEU A 209 -6.53 -10.32 14.81
C LEU A 209 -6.19 -11.33 13.71
N LEU A 210 -5.80 -10.88 12.53
CA LEU A 210 -5.37 -11.76 11.44
C LEU A 210 -4.13 -12.56 11.84
N TYR A 211 -3.18 -11.93 12.52
CA TYR A 211 -1.98 -12.58 13.01
C TYR A 211 -2.34 -13.70 14.02
N GLY A 212 -3.21 -13.41 15.00
CA GLY A 212 -3.65 -14.38 15.99
C GLY A 212 -4.46 -15.55 15.43
N VAL A 213 -5.18 -15.35 14.31
CA VAL A 213 -5.94 -16.42 13.64
C VAL A 213 -5.04 -17.32 12.79
N ILE A 214 -4.04 -16.74 12.11
CA ILE A 214 -3.22 -17.45 11.11
C ILE A 214 -2.01 -18.13 11.75
N ASP A 215 -1.45 -17.59 12.85
CA ASP A 215 -0.36 -18.21 13.61
C ASP A 215 -0.81 -18.66 15.03
N PRO A 216 -1.36 -19.87 15.17
CA PRO A 216 -1.82 -20.40 16.45
C PRO A 216 -0.69 -20.66 17.48
N ARG A 217 0.58 -20.51 17.08
CA ARG A 217 1.73 -20.73 18.00
C ARG A 217 1.85 -19.60 19.02
N ILE A 218 1.48 -18.38 18.67
CA ILE A 218 1.48 -17.22 19.58
C ILE A 218 0.45 -17.39 20.70
N ARG A 219 -0.68 -18.01 20.36
CA ARG A 219 -1.76 -18.29 21.33
C ARG A 219 -1.37 -19.28 22.43
N LYS A 220 -0.35 -20.13 22.19
CA LYS A 220 0.16 -21.09 23.18
C LYS A 220 1.27 -20.53 24.05
N GLY A 221 1.98 -19.49 23.64
CA GLY A 221 3.01 -18.82 24.44
C GLY A 221 2.44 -17.94 25.56
N ALA A 222 1.30 -17.30 25.32
CA ALA A 222 0.62 -16.46 26.31
C ALA A 222 -0.10 -17.24 27.46
N SER A 223 -0.11 -18.55 27.39
CA SER A 223 -0.72 -19.43 28.45
C SER A 223 0.33 -20.13 29.33
N GLN A 224 1.62 -19.73 29.24
CA GLN A 224 2.72 -20.29 30.03
C GLN A 224 3.46 -19.23 30.89
N GLU A 225 2.96 -18.00 30.97
CA GLU A 225 3.29 -17.01 31.99
C GLU A 225 2.08 -16.82 32.94
#